data_63f1aa92aa835f35d58f31a3eb0681f8
#
_entry.id   63f1aa92aa835f35d58f31a3eb0681f8
#
_cell.length_a   1.000
_cell.length_b   1.000
_cell.length_c   1.000
_cell.angle_alpha   90.00
_cell.angle_beta   90.00
_cell.angle_gamma   90.00
#
_symmetry.space_group_name_H-M   'P 1'
#
loop_
_entity.id
_entity.type
_entity.pdbx_description
1 polymer ?
#
loop_
_entity_poly.entity_id
_entity_poly.type
_entity_poly.pdbx_seq_one_letter_code
_entity_poly.pdbx_strand_id
1 'polypeptide(L)'
;GPEVSSNFSGRPGSRAKGAALVRAEFIKAQDYARRVKASGNGNAPARDLKLETLARVLDGEIPALITAQRASEILTALRLQREFGFRLVLDGAAEAYLVLDEIREAGVPVIVHPTMARHGGTLENATLETVRILRDAGIPVALQSGFEGYVPKTRVVLFEAAMAAAYGMPFEQALATVTIDAARI
;
A
#
# COMPACT_ATOMS: atom_id res chain seq x y z
N GLY A 1 -10.16 0.39 -1.94
CA GLY A 1 -11.00 0.51 -0.78
C GLY A 1 -12.14 1.46 -1.05
N PRO A 2 -13.28 1.39 -0.34
CA PRO A 2 -14.26 2.45 -0.47
C PRO A 2 -13.53 3.74 -0.21
N GLU A 3 -13.68 4.73 -1.07
CA GLU A 3 -13.48 6.10 -0.65
C GLU A 3 -14.21 6.17 0.69
N VAL A 4 -13.45 6.32 1.79
CA VAL A 4 -14.05 6.69 3.06
C VAL A 4 -14.56 8.10 2.82
N SER A 5 -15.70 8.12 2.14
CA SER A 5 -16.37 9.34 1.77
C SER A 5 -16.79 9.99 3.08
N SER A 6 -16.23 11.12 3.34
CA SER A 6 -17.02 12.31 3.36
C SER A 6 -17.63 12.77 4.66
N ASN A 7 -17.47 12.13 5.79
CA ASN A 7 -17.92 12.71 7.05
C ASN A 7 -16.78 13.11 8.01
N PHE A 8 -15.52 13.11 7.51
CA PHE A 8 -14.45 13.79 8.21
C PHE A 8 -14.47 15.27 7.82
N SER A 9 -14.93 16.09 8.73
CA SER A 9 -14.71 17.56 8.75
C SER A 9 -13.21 17.87 8.87
N GLY A 10 -12.36 17.28 8.04
CA GLY A 10 -10.92 17.32 8.12
C GLY A 10 -10.22 16.65 6.95
N ARG A 11 -10.87 16.60 5.78
CA ARG A 11 -10.19 16.15 4.55
C ARG A 11 -8.89 16.95 4.38
N PRO A 12 -7.76 16.28 4.06
CA PRO A 12 -6.49 16.99 3.94
C PRO A 12 -6.51 18.11 2.89
N GLY A 13 -7.45 18.14 1.97
CA GLY A 13 -7.57 19.15 0.91
C GLY A 13 -6.43 19.10 -0.12
N SER A 14 -5.28 18.54 0.23
CA SER A 14 -4.17 18.28 -0.69
C SER A 14 -3.41 17.00 -0.30
N ARG A 15 -2.73 16.38 -1.27
CA ARG A 15 -1.86 15.20 -1.04
C ARG A 15 -0.73 15.50 -0.06
N ALA A 16 -0.12 16.68 -0.19
CA ALA A 16 0.94 17.14 0.71
C ALA A 16 0.48 17.22 2.16
N LYS A 17 -0.72 17.75 2.40
CA LYS A 17 -1.33 17.79 3.73
C LYS A 17 -1.65 16.38 4.25
N GLY A 18 -2.09 15.47 3.38
CA GLY A 18 -2.29 14.06 3.73
C GLY A 18 -1.01 13.42 4.24
N ALA A 19 0.09 13.56 3.52
CA ALA A 19 1.40 13.07 3.94
C ALA A 19 1.88 13.69 5.25
N ALA A 20 1.66 14.99 5.45
CA ALA A 20 1.99 15.68 6.70
C ALA A 20 1.19 15.15 7.90
N LEU A 21 -0.08 14.83 7.71
CA LEU A 21 -0.92 14.22 8.75
C LEU A 21 -0.42 12.83 9.15
N VAL A 22 -0.09 11.97 8.17
CA VAL A 22 0.48 10.64 8.43
C VAL A 22 1.79 10.77 9.21
N ARG A 23 2.68 11.67 8.78
CA ARG A 23 3.94 11.95 9.46
C ARG A 23 3.72 12.38 10.91
N ALA A 24 2.76 13.29 11.16
CA ALA A 24 2.43 13.75 12.50
C ALA A 24 1.96 12.61 13.41
N GLU A 25 1.16 11.68 12.88
CA GLU A 25 0.72 10.51 13.64
C GLU A 25 1.87 9.53 13.94
N PHE A 26 2.79 9.33 13.01
CA PHE A 26 3.98 8.51 13.26
C PHE A 26 4.89 9.13 14.33
N ILE A 27 5.09 10.46 14.31
CA ILE A 27 5.85 11.15 15.37
C ILE A 27 5.18 10.97 16.74
N LYS A 28 3.84 11.09 16.81
CA LYS A 28 3.09 10.86 18.06
C LYS A 28 3.25 9.41 18.53
N ALA A 29 3.22 8.43 17.63
CA ALA A 29 3.39 7.03 17.98
C ALA A 29 4.80 6.75 18.49
N GLN A 30 5.84 7.33 17.90
CA GLN A 30 7.21 7.23 18.42
C GLN A 30 7.34 7.82 19.82
N ASP A 31 6.73 8.99 20.05
CA ASP A 31 6.75 9.62 21.37
C ASP A 31 6.00 8.79 22.42
N TYR A 32 4.82 8.27 22.05
CA TYR A 32 4.04 7.37 22.88
C TYR A 32 4.85 6.11 23.26
N ALA A 33 5.43 5.43 22.27
CA ALA A 33 6.25 4.23 22.50
C ALA A 33 7.44 4.52 23.43
N ARG A 34 8.13 5.65 23.25
CA ARG A 34 9.22 6.07 24.14
C ARG A 34 8.74 6.26 25.59
N ARG A 35 7.59 6.92 25.78
CA ARG A 35 7.03 7.14 27.12
C ARG A 35 6.59 5.85 27.78
N VAL A 36 5.99 4.92 27.04
CA VAL A 36 5.64 3.58 27.55
C VAL A 36 6.90 2.82 27.99
N LYS A 37 7.95 2.81 27.17
CA LYS A 37 9.22 2.13 27.50
C LYS A 37 9.93 2.79 28.70
N ALA A 38 9.82 4.08 28.88
CA ALA A 38 10.47 4.82 29.98
C ALA A 38 9.74 4.76 31.32
N SER A 39 8.45 4.43 31.34
CA SER A 39 7.62 4.61 32.55
C SER A 39 7.74 3.50 33.59
N GLY A 40 8.44 2.39 33.34
CA GLY A 40 8.52 1.30 34.31
C GLY A 40 7.13 1.01 34.95
N ASN A 41 7.10 0.54 36.19
CA ASN A 41 5.86 0.10 36.84
C ASN A 41 4.96 1.21 37.42
N GLY A 42 5.16 2.50 37.15
CA GLY A 42 4.45 3.51 37.95
C GLY A 42 3.75 4.66 37.22
N ASN A 43 4.13 5.01 36.00
CA ASN A 43 3.66 6.24 35.35
C ASN A 43 3.47 6.10 33.83
N ALA A 44 2.96 4.95 33.38
CA ALA A 44 2.69 4.73 31.96
C ALA A 44 1.60 5.70 31.46
N PRO A 45 1.72 6.23 30.24
CA PRO A 45 0.66 7.03 29.65
C PRO A 45 -0.61 6.20 29.51
N ALA A 46 -1.76 6.88 29.51
CA ALA A 46 -3.05 6.22 29.22
C ALA A 46 -2.95 5.44 27.90
N ARG A 47 -3.59 4.26 27.90
CA ARG A 47 -3.56 3.38 26.74
C ARG A 47 -4.24 4.01 25.52
N ASP A 48 -3.54 4.06 24.39
CA ASP A 48 -4.06 4.52 23.09
C ASP A 48 -3.82 3.44 22.04
N LEU A 49 -4.90 2.72 21.66
CA LEU A 49 -4.84 1.59 20.73
C LEU A 49 -4.36 1.99 19.33
N LYS A 50 -4.65 3.21 18.89
CA LYS A 50 -4.18 3.73 17.62
C LYS A 50 -2.67 3.92 17.64
N LEU A 51 -2.14 4.56 18.68
CA LEU A 51 -0.70 4.79 18.81
C LEU A 51 0.05 3.47 19.07
N GLU A 52 -0.53 2.53 19.80
CA GLU A 52 0.02 1.16 19.97
C GLU A 52 0.16 0.46 18.60
N THR A 53 -0.88 0.50 17.77
CA THR A 53 -0.84 -0.10 16.41
C THR A 53 0.21 0.56 15.54
N LEU A 54 0.27 1.90 15.53
CA LEU A 54 1.28 2.62 14.76
C LEU A 54 2.70 2.37 15.28
N ALA A 55 2.89 2.20 16.59
CA ALA A 55 4.18 1.82 17.16
C ALA A 55 4.63 0.45 16.66
N ARG A 56 3.73 -0.54 16.57
CA ARG A 56 4.03 -1.87 16.00
C ARG A 56 4.41 -1.80 14.52
N VAL A 57 3.80 -0.89 13.75
CA VAL A 57 4.20 -0.61 12.37
C VAL A 57 5.64 -0.07 12.35
N LEU A 58 5.95 0.91 13.18
CA LEU A 58 7.27 1.55 13.26
C LEU A 58 8.36 0.61 13.78
N ASP A 59 8.02 -0.33 14.68
CA ASP A 59 8.92 -1.38 15.17
C ASP A 59 9.07 -2.55 14.14
N GLY A 60 8.39 -2.49 13.00
CA GLY A 60 8.46 -3.50 11.94
C GLY A 60 7.73 -4.82 12.22
N GLU A 61 6.93 -4.90 13.30
CA GLU A 61 6.16 -6.11 13.63
C GLU A 61 5.08 -6.40 12.57
N ILE A 62 4.40 -5.34 12.10
CA ILE A 62 3.37 -5.42 11.08
C ILE A 62 3.70 -4.46 9.93
N PRO A 63 3.45 -4.83 8.68
CA PRO A 63 3.63 -3.93 7.55
C PRO A 63 2.53 -2.86 7.50
N ALA A 64 2.86 -1.70 6.94
CA ALA A 64 1.87 -0.71 6.53
C ALA A 64 1.46 -0.94 5.09
N LEU A 65 0.17 -1.16 4.85
CA LEU A 65 -0.41 -1.18 3.51
C LEU A 65 -0.83 0.26 3.15
N ILE A 66 -0.18 0.85 2.16
CA ILE A 66 -0.47 2.23 1.72
C ILE A 66 -1.01 2.22 0.30
N THR A 67 -2.27 2.64 0.14
CA THR A 67 -2.88 2.84 -1.17
C THR A 67 -2.34 4.11 -1.81
N ALA A 68 -1.67 3.96 -2.95
CA ALA A 68 -1.08 5.05 -3.73
C ALA A 68 -1.20 4.72 -5.21
N GLN A 69 -1.98 5.50 -5.97
CA GLN A 69 -2.24 5.21 -7.37
C GLN A 69 -1.28 5.93 -8.31
N ARG A 70 -1.01 7.21 -8.05
CA ARG A 70 -0.16 8.04 -8.91
C ARG A 70 1.32 7.95 -8.51
N ALA A 71 2.21 8.11 -9.47
CA ALA A 71 3.66 8.12 -9.26
C ALA A 71 4.08 9.06 -8.11
N SER A 72 3.50 10.26 -8.05
CA SER A 72 3.78 11.23 -6.98
C SER A 72 3.34 10.77 -5.59
N GLU A 73 2.28 9.96 -5.50
CA GLU A 73 1.79 9.35 -4.25
C GLU A 73 2.70 8.20 -3.84
N ILE A 74 3.10 7.36 -4.81
CA ILE A 74 4.06 6.26 -4.60
C ILE A 74 5.38 6.81 -4.06
N LEU A 75 5.96 7.81 -4.72
CA LEU A 75 7.19 8.47 -4.25
C LEU A 75 7.04 9.07 -2.84
N THR A 76 5.86 9.57 -2.52
CA THR A 76 5.57 10.08 -1.18
C THR A 76 5.53 8.97 -0.14
N ALA A 77 4.92 7.82 -0.45
CA ALA A 77 4.91 6.65 0.42
C ALA A 77 6.33 6.08 0.64
N LEU A 78 7.13 5.98 -0.42
CA LEU A 78 8.53 5.55 -0.35
C LEU A 78 9.38 6.51 0.50
N ARG A 79 9.15 7.82 0.40
CA ARG A 79 9.83 8.81 1.24
C ARG A 79 9.48 8.64 2.72
N LEU A 80 8.21 8.42 3.05
CA LEU A 80 7.78 8.15 4.43
C LEU A 80 8.39 6.85 4.96
N GLN A 81 8.40 5.81 4.14
CA GLN A 81 9.03 4.54 4.49
C GLN A 81 10.52 4.72 4.81
N ARG A 82 11.25 5.47 3.97
CA ARG A 82 12.69 5.77 4.19
C ARG A 82 12.91 6.60 5.46
N GLU A 83 12.04 7.56 5.74
CA GLU A 83 12.13 8.43 6.92
C GLU A 83 11.90 7.69 8.23
N PHE A 84 10.93 6.79 8.27
CA PHE A 84 10.49 6.13 9.50
C PHE A 84 10.95 4.68 9.64
N GLY A 85 11.46 4.06 8.57
CA GLY A 85 12.02 2.71 8.59
C GLY A 85 11.02 1.57 8.69
N PHE A 86 9.73 1.81 8.49
CA PHE A 86 8.70 0.77 8.59
C PHE A 86 8.67 -0.13 7.34
N ARG A 87 8.07 -1.32 7.49
CA ARG A 87 7.79 -2.22 6.37
C ARG A 87 6.60 -1.70 5.58
N LEU A 88 6.82 -1.38 4.29
CA LEU A 88 5.78 -0.87 3.40
C LEU A 88 5.33 -1.95 2.42
N VAL A 89 4.04 -2.02 2.16
CA VAL A 89 3.43 -2.67 1.00
C VAL A 89 2.64 -1.60 0.25
N LEU A 90 2.95 -1.42 -1.03
CA LEU A 90 2.16 -0.52 -1.89
C LEU A 90 0.89 -1.22 -2.35
N ASP A 91 -0.24 -0.53 -2.27
CA ASP A 91 -1.53 -1.01 -2.72
C ASP A 91 -2.06 -0.14 -3.87
N GLY A 92 -2.59 -0.78 -4.89
CA GLY A 92 -3.12 -0.14 -6.09
C GLY A 92 -2.06 0.19 -7.12
N ALA A 93 -1.24 1.18 -6.88
CA ALA A 93 -0.03 1.54 -7.61
C ALA A 93 -0.20 1.59 -9.16
N ALA A 94 -1.28 2.24 -9.63
CA ALA A 94 -1.63 2.27 -11.06
C ALA A 94 -0.53 2.85 -11.95
N GLU A 95 0.25 3.81 -11.45
CA GLU A 95 1.37 4.42 -12.15
C GLU A 95 2.75 3.89 -11.69
N ALA A 96 2.81 2.71 -11.06
CA ALA A 96 4.07 2.14 -10.56
C ALA A 96 5.10 1.92 -11.68
N TYR A 97 4.65 1.64 -12.90
CA TYR A 97 5.52 1.46 -14.07
C TYR A 97 6.33 2.72 -14.45
N LEU A 98 5.97 3.90 -13.91
CA LEU A 98 6.71 5.15 -14.13
C LEU A 98 7.84 5.38 -13.12
N VAL A 99 7.90 4.60 -12.04
CA VAL A 99 8.85 4.78 -10.91
C VAL A 99 9.42 3.44 -10.45
N LEU A 100 9.78 2.59 -11.41
CA LEU A 100 10.26 1.23 -11.17
C LEU A 100 11.56 1.19 -10.35
N ASP A 101 12.49 2.09 -10.68
CA ASP A 101 13.80 2.12 -10.02
C ASP A 101 13.68 2.46 -8.55
N GLU A 102 12.84 3.43 -8.21
CA GLU A 102 12.60 3.86 -6.84
C GLU A 102 11.90 2.77 -6.00
N ILE A 103 10.93 2.04 -6.60
CA ILE A 103 10.25 0.93 -5.92
C ILE A 103 11.22 -0.22 -5.71
N ARG A 104 12.03 -0.57 -6.74
CA ARG A 104 13.02 -1.64 -6.66
C ARG A 104 14.12 -1.33 -5.65
N GLU A 105 14.66 -0.11 -5.66
CA GLU A 105 15.68 0.34 -4.68
C GLU A 105 15.15 0.27 -3.25
N ALA A 106 13.89 0.62 -3.04
CA ALA A 106 13.26 0.55 -1.72
C ALA A 106 12.91 -0.89 -1.28
N GLY A 107 12.96 -1.88 -2.18
CA GLY A 107 12.64 -3.27 -1.90
C GLY A 107 11.17 -3.49 -1.50
N VAL A 108 10.27 -2.64 -1.98
CA VAL A 108 8.86 -2.61 -1.56
C VAL A 108 8.01 -3.48 -2.49
N PRO A 109 7.24 -4.45 -1.96
CA PRO A 109 6.30 -5.23 -2.75
C PRO A 109 5.05 -4.40 -3.11
N VAL A 110 4.41 -4.80 -4.21
CA VAL A 110 3.25 -4.10 -4.76
C VAL A 110 2.07 -5.06 -4.92
N ILE A 111 0.92 -4.71 -4.35
CA ILE A 111 -0.36 -5.31 -4.66
C ILE A 111 -1.01 -4.44 -5.73
N VAL A 112 -0.99 -4.92 -6.97
CA VAL A 112 -1.42 -4.11 -8.12
C VAL A 112 -2.93 -3.92 -8.12
N HIS A 113 -3.39 -2.78 -8.61
CA HIS A 113 -4.82 -2.48 -8.77
C HIS A 113 -5.55 -3.57 -9.58
N PRO A 114 -6.87 -3.76 -9.33
CA PRO A 114 -7.65 -4.68 -10.15
C PRO A 114 -7.64 -4.28 -11.62
N THR A 115 -7.52 -5.26 -12.52
CA THR A 115 -7.53 -5.02 -13.96
C THR A 115 -8.89 -4.54 -14.45
N MET A 116 -9.97 -4.95 -13.79
CA MET A 116 -11.33 -4.54 -14.10
C MET A 116 -11.75 -3.21 -13.46
N ALA A 117 -10.81 -2.45 -12.88
CA ALA A 117 -11.11 -1.12 -12.37
C ALA A 117 -11.43 -0.16 -13.53
N ARG A 118 -12.39 0.74 -13.31
CA ARG A 118 -12.70 1.78 -14.29
C ARG A 118 -11.54 2.78 -14.37
N HIS A 119 -11.04 2.99 -15.56
CA HIS A 119 -10.02 4.00 -15.81
C HIS A 119 -10.64 5.39 -15.68
N GLY A 120 -10.11 6.20 -14.76
CA GLY A 120 -10.58 7.55 -14.50
C GLY A 120 -10.06 8.09 -13.16
N GLY A 121 -9.99 9.40 -13.01
CA GLY A 121 -9.48 10.03 -11.81
C GLY A 121 -8.05 9.62 -11.47
N THR A 122 -7.82 8.95 -10.36
CA THR A 122 -6.49 8.47 -9.95
C THR A 122 -6.03 7.23 -10.72
N LEU A 123 -6.92 6.56 -11.46
CA LEU A 123 -6.66 5.36 -12.26
C LEU A 123 -6.61 5.66 -13.76
N GLU A 124 -6.58 6.92 -14.17
CA GLU A 124 -6.61 7.30 -15.59
C GLU A 124 -5.45 6.72 -16.41
N ASN A 125 -4.29 6.55 -15.79
CA ASN A 125 -3.07 6.00 -16.39
C ASN A 125 -2.83 4.53 -16.04
N ALA A 126 -3.81 3.84 -15.47
CA ALA A 126 -3.70 2.41 -15.20
C ALA A 126 -3.56 1.63 -16.52
N THR A 127 -2.69 0.62 -16.54
CA THR A 127 -2.52 -0.28 -17.67
C THR A 127 -2.60 -1.73 -17.23
N LEU A 128 -3.13 -2.57 -18.11
CA LEU A 128 -3.26 -4.01 -17.88
C LEU A 128 -1.89 -4.72 -17.89
N GLU A 129 -0.85 -4.05 -18.34
CA GLU A 129 0.53 -4.56 -18.37
C GLU A 129 1.30 -4.27 -17.07
N THR A 130 0.78 -3.45 -16.15
CA THR A 130 1.48 -3.00 -14.95
C THR A 130 2.10 -4.16 -14.17
N VAL A 131 1.35 -5.25 -13.96
CA VAL A 131 1.84 -6.40 -13.18
C VAL A 131 3.02 -7.08 -13.86
N ARG A 132 2.98 -7.24 -15.18
CA ARG A 132 4.09 -7.80 -15.98
C ARG A 132 5.31 -6.89 -15.92
N ILE A 133 5.13 -5.60 -16.13
CA ILE A 133 6.24 -4.62 -16.10
C ILE A 133 6.95 -4.63 -14.75
N LEU A 134 6.21 -4.63 -13.65
CA LEU A 134 6.79 -4.73 -12.30
C LEU A 134 7.54 -6.04 -12.09
N ARG A 135 6.98 -7.16 -12.54
CA ARG A 135 7.61 -8.48 -12.45
C ARG A 135 8.92 -8.52 -13.23
N ASP A 136 8.92 -8.03 -14.47
CA ASP A 136 10.10 -7.97 -15.33
C ASP A 136 11.21 -7.08 -14.71
N ALA A 137 10.82 -6.06 -13.94
CA ALA A 137 11.74 -5.22 -13.18
C ALA A 137 12.25 -5.87 -11.88
N GLY A 138 11.83 -7.11 -11.55
CA GLY A 138 12.24 -7.83 -10.35
C GLY A 138 11.53 -7.38 -9.06
N ILE A 139 10.44 -6.64 -9.18
CA ILE A 139 9.65 -6.18 -8.04
C ILE A 139 8.67 -7.27 -7.62
N PRO A 140 8.58 -7.66 -6.32
CA PRO A 140 7.58 -8.60 -5.84
C PRO A 140 6.17 -8.04 -6.06
N VAL A 141 5.31 -8.82 -6.73
CA VAL A 141 3.95 -8.37 -7.07
C VAL A 141 2.91 -9.42 -6.70
N ALA A 142 1.75 -8.93 -6.27
CA ALA A 142 0.52 -9.70 -6.17
C ALA A 142 -0.62 -8.95 -6.85
N LEU A 143 -1.66 -9.69 -7.22
CA LEU A 143 -2.90 -9.14 -7.76
C LEU A 143 -4.01 -9.20 -6.71
N GLN A 144 -4.92 -8.25 -6.79
CA GLN A 144 -6.13 -8.19 -5.98
C GLN A 144 -7.36 -8.15 -6.87
N SER A 145 -8.46 -8.71 -6.39
CA SER A 145 -9.75 -8.66 -7.09
C SER A 145 -10.46 -7.32 -6.91
N GLY A 146 -10.04 -6.54 -5.94
CA GLY A 146 -10.61 -5.24 -5.62
C GLY A 146 -12.02 -5.28 -5.03
N PHE A 147 -12.56 -4.11 -4.93
CA PHE A 147 -13.91 -3.86 -4.45
C PHE A 147 -14.58 -2.84 -5.38
N GLU A 148 -15.79 -3.07 -5.79
CA GLU A 148 -16.54 -2.13 -6.62
C GLU A 148 -17.88 -1.83 -5.97
N GLY A 149 -18.06 -0.55 -5.62
CA GLY A 149 -19.28 -0.09 -4.97
C GLY A 149 -19.54 -0.83 -3.66
N TYR A 150 -20.51 -1.71 -3.65
CA TYR A 150 -20.96 -2.49 -2.49
C TYR A 150 -20.66 -3.99 -2.60
N VAL A 151 -19.93 -4.42 -3.63
CA VAL A 151 -19.68 -5.85 -3.89
C VAL A 151 -18.17 -6.16 -3.89
N PRO A 152 -17.68 -6.98 -2.95
CA PRO A 152 -16.35 -7.54 -3.04
C PRO A 152 -16.25 -8.47 -4.26
N LYS A 153 -15.17 -8.35 -5.03
CA LYS A 153 -14.94 -9.15 -6.24
C LYS A 153 -14.05 -10.38 -6.00
N THR A 154 -14.01 -10.91 -4.80
CA THR A 154 -13.14 -12.04 -4.43
C THR A 154 -13.28 -13.25 -5.36
N ARG A 155 -14.50 -13.51 -5.87
CA ARG A 155 -14.77 -14.60 -6.83
C ARG A 155 -14.04 -14.47 -8.16
N VAL A 156 -13.54 -13.28 -8.51
CA VAL A 156 -12.89 -13.03 -9.80
C VAL A 156 -11.35 -12.94 -9.70
N VAL A 157 -10.77 -13.31 -8.56
CA VAL A 157 -9.30 -13.23 -8.38
C VAL A 157 -8.51 -14.02 -9.44
N LEU A 158 -9.01 -15.19 -9.85
CA LEU A 158 -8.39 -15.96 -10.94
C LEU A 158 -8.52 -15.28 -12.30
N PHE A 159 -9.56 -14.46 -12.48
CA PHE A 159 -9.71 -13.67 -13.70
C PHE A 159 -8.63 -12.59 -13.78
N GLU A 160 -8.25 -11.98 -12.66
CA GLU A 160 -7.14 -11.02 -12.61
C GLU A 160 -5.82 -11.66 -13.07
N ALA A 161 -5.53 -12.89 -12.63
CA ALA A 161 -4.37 -13.65 -13.11
C ALA A 161 -4.48 -13.98 -14.62
N ALA A 162 -5.68 -14.34 -15.10
CA ALA A 162 -5.91 -14.59 -16.54
C ALA A 162 -5.69 -13.34 -17.39
N MET A 163 -6.10 -12.16 -16.89
CA MET A 163 -5.83 -10.90 -17.56
C MET A 163 -4.33 -10.58 -17.62
N ALA A 164 -3.59 -10.81 -16.53
CA ALA A 164 -2.13 -10.65 -16.54
C ALA A 164 -1.46 -11.55 -17.58
N ALA A 165 -1.92 -12.82 -17.71
CA ALA A 165 -1.43 -13.73 -18.74
C ALA A 165 -1.79 -13.27 -20.16
N ALA A 166 -3.01 -12.77 -20.38
CA ALA A 166 -3.45 -12.23 -21.67
C ALA A 166 -2.62 -11.03 -22.11
N TYR A 167 -2.06 -10.27 -21.16
CA TYR A 167 -1.19 -9.10 -21.39
C TYR A 167 0.30 -9.41 -21.26
N GLY A 168 0.67 -10.66 -21.52
CA GLY A 168 2.05 -11.07 -21.78
C GLY A 168 2.83 -11.62 -20.59
N MET A 169 2.20 -11.84 -19.44
CA MET A 169 2.84 -12.54 -18.33
C MET A 169 2.78 -14.07 -18.57
N PRO A 170 3.86 -14.84 -18.37
CA PRO A 170 3.80 -16.30 -18.42
C PRO A 170 2.74 -16.86 -17.46
N PHE A 171 2.00 -17.89 -17.88
CA PHE A 171 0.85 -18.43 -17.15
C PHE A 171 1.17 -18.78 -15.69
N GLU A 172 2.27 -19.48 -15.45
CA GLU A 172 2.68 -19.89 -14.10
C GLU A 172 3.00 -18.68 -13.23
N GLN A 173 3.61 -17.64 -13.80
CA GLN A 173 3.90 -16.41 -13.09
C GLN A 173 2.62 -15.63 -12.78
N ALA A 174 1.68 -15.57 -13.71
CA ALA A 174 0.38 -14.93 -13.48
C ALA A 174 -0.39 -15.63 -12.36
N LEU A 175 -0.41 -16.98 -12.35
CA LEU A 175 -1.03 -17.75 -11.27
C LEU A 175 -0.32 -17.54 -9.92
N ALA A 176 1.00 -17.41 -9.92
CA ALA A 176 1.78 -17.14 -8.71
C ALA A 176 1.39 -15.83 -8.03
N THR A 177 1.01 -14.79 -8.79
CA THR A 177 0.62 -13.47 -8.24
C THR A 177 -0.63 -13.50 -7.34
N VAL A 178 -1.49 -14.50 -7.51
CA VAL A 178 -2.72 -14.68 -6.71
C VAL A 178 -2.63 -15.87 -5.74
N THR A 179 -1.46 -16.50 -5.65
CA THR A 179 -1.20 -17.65 -4.78
C THR A 179 0.07 -17.44 -3.95
N ILE A 180 1.18 -18.02 -4.38
CA ILE A 180 2.42 -18.05 -3.59
C ILE A 180 3.05 -16.66 -3.40
N ASP A 181 2.99 -15.78 -4.40
CA ASP A 181 3.56 -14.45 -4.29
C ASP A 181 2.72 -13.58 -3.34
N ALA A 182 1.38 -13.70 -3.41
CA ALA A 182 0.49 -13.04 -2.45
C ALA A 182 0.72 -13.51 -1.01
N ALA A 183 1.09 -14.79 -0.81
CA ALA A 183 1.40 -15.34 0.52
C ALA A 183 2.77 -14.90 1.06
N ARG A 184 3.66 -14.37 0.21
CA ARG A 184 5.01 -13.89 0.59
C ARG A 184 5.06 -12.41 0.93
N ILE A 185 4.06 -11.65 0.51
CA ILE A 185 3.90 -10.22 0.80
C ILE A 185 3.26 -10.03 2.19
#